data_9b015fe0cd15a9032e2bb396ad30203c
#
_entry.id   9b015fe0cd15a9032e2bb396ad30203c
#
_cell.length_a   1.000
_cell.length_b   1.000
_cell.length_c   1.000
_cell.angle_alpha   90.00
_cell.angle_beta   90.00
_cell.angle_gamma   90.00
#
_symmetry.space_group_name_H-M   'P 1'
#
loop_
_entity.id
_entity.type
_entity.pdbx_description
1 polymer ?
#
loop_
_entity_poly.entity_id
_entity_poly.type
_entity_poly.pdbx_seq_one_letter_code
_entity_poly.pdbx_strand_id
1 'polypeptide(L)'
;MSHRSTFSLRSAAVLAAAALTLSACGGGDGAAEASAKGSEDDPIRIGVVTESEPYWEIFTDLAQEEGIHVEFVNFTDYQLPNQGLADGDLDLNQFQHLQFLAGFNVNADEDLTPVGATAVYPLGLYSKAHDSLEEVPEGGEIAIPNDATNQARALLVLQEAGLVSLADGGNSFSTPADVIAEDSKVTVTPVEAAQTPLALEDVDGAIINNDWVGKAELSAEDAIFSDDPHSDAAAPYINVWVARAADADNETFAKLVEIYHDPAVEESVQETAGGTAAFLDNEAAELQEILEGIEANIE
;
A
#
# COMPACT_ATOMS: atom_id res chain seq x y z
N MET A 1 -28.87 -47.35 60.92
CA MET A 1 -27.97 -48.49 61.09
C MET A 1 -26.66 -48.05 60.55
N SER A 2 -25.79 -47.47 61.47
CA SER A 2 -24.77 -48.16 62.29
C SER A 2 -23.80 -48.94 61.39
N HIS A 3 -22.52 -48.61 61.28
CA HIS A 3 -21.52 -48.45 62.29
C HIS A 3 -20.29 -47.66 61.83
N ARG A 4 -19.82 -46.87 62.69
CA ARG A 4 -18.49 -46.36 62.92
C ARG A 4 -17.42 -47.47 62.96
N SER A 5 -16.19 -47.16 62.57
CA SER A 5 -15.03 -47.46 63.48
C SER A 5 -13.81 -46.68 63.01
N THR A 6 -13.31 -45.92 63.92
CA THR A 6 -12.03 -45.26 64.07
C THR A 6 -10.93 -46.20 64.45
N PHE A 7 -9.67 -45.97 64.10
CA PHE A 7 -8.45 -46.17 64.92
C PHE A 7 -7.26 -45.59 64.16
N SER A 8 -6.63 -44.77 64.56
CA SER A 8 -5.65 -43.99 65.30
C SER A 8 -4.27 -44.65 65.47
N LEU A 9 -3.27 -43.81 65.21
CA LEU A 9 -1.95 -43.58 65.86
C LEU A 9 -0.79 -44.57 65.63
N ARG A 10 0.36 -44.11 65.23
CA ARG A 10 1.57 -43.59 65.85
C ARG A 10 2.83 -43.83 65.04
N SER A 11 3.46 -42.75 64.67
CA SER A 11 4.86 -42.36 64.93
C SER A 11 5.99 -43.41 64.79
N ALA A 12 6.93 -43.13 63.92
CA ALA A 12 8.37 -43.17 64.19
C ALA A 12 9.17 -42.40 63.09
N ALA A 13 9.93 -41.44 63.57
CA ALA A 13 10.95 -40.72 62.79
C ALA A 13 12.21 -41.56 62.75
N VAL A 14 12.86 -41.64 61.59
CA VAL A 14 14.28 -41.98 61.48
C VAL A 14 14.90 -41.02 60.45
N LEU A 15 15.80 -40.19 60.94
CA LEU A 15 16.78 -39.46 60.17
C LEU A 15 17.79 -40.42 59.54
N ALA A 16 18.01 -40.27 58.25
CA ALA A 16 19.28 -40.70 57.63
C ALA A 16 19.65 -39.71 56.56
N ALA A 17 20.69 -38.94 56.81
CA ALA A 17 21.40 -38.09 55.88
C ALA A 17 22.23 -38.96 54.94
N ALA A 18 22.13 -38.77 53.64
CA ALA A 18 23.15 -39.23 52.70
C ALA A 18 23.18 -38.34 51.47
N ALA A 19 24.24 -37.60 51.39
CA ALA A 19 25.07 -37.21 50.24
C ALA A 19 24.40 -36.78 48.92
N LEU A 20 24.57 -35.48 48.67
CA LEU A 20 24.52 -34.83 47.38
C LEU A 20 25.51 -35.49 46.39
N THR A 21 24.98 -35.92 45.25
CA THR A 21 25.74 -35.96 44.00
C THR A 21 25.04 -35.02 43.01
N LEU A 22 25.64 -33.86 42.80
CA LEU A 22 25.36 -33.03 41.65
C LEU A 22 25.76 -33.79 40.38
N SER A 23 24.81 -34.34 39.67
CA SER A 23 24.97 -34.60 38.24
C SER A 23 24.37 -33.42 37.51
N ALA A 24 25.23 -32.52 37.14
CA ALA A 24 24.92 -31.51 36.13
C ALA A 24 24.86 -32.24 34.76
N CYS A 25 23.68 -32.75 34.41
CA CYS A 25 23.34 -32.99 33.03
C CYS A 25 22.79 -31.67 32.49
N GLY A 26 23.61 -30.96 31.75
CA GLY A 26 23.17 -29.90 30.88
C GLY A 26 22.22 -30.48 29.83
N GLY A 27 20.93 -30.44 30.13
CA GLY A 27 19.89 -30.42 29.11
C GLY A 27 19.76 -28.99 28.66
N GLY A 28 20.46 -28.65 27.60
CA GLY A 28 20.09 -27.47 26.82
C GLY A 28 18.72 -27.76 26.21
N ASP A 29 17.66 -27.27 26.85
CA ASP A 29 16.48 -26.90 26.14
C ASP A 29 16.93 -25.76 25.23
N GLY A 30 17.29 -26.13 24.01
CA GLY A 30 17.31 -25.18 22.90
C GLY A 30 15.87 -24.74 22.68
N ALA A 31 15.44 -23.75 23.46
CA ALA A 31 14.47 -22.83 22.91
C ALA A 31 15.12 -22.36 21.62
N ALA A 32 14.62 -22.79 20.48
CA ALA A 32 14.92 -22.14 19.21
C ALA A 32 14.63 -20.66 19.48
N GLU A 33 15.69 -19.84 19.55
CA GLU A 33 15.51 -18.41 19.56
C GLU A 33 14.65 -18.15 18.33
N ALA A 34 13.45 -17.60 18.53
CA ALA A 34 12.63 -17.16 17.43
C ALA A 34 13.51 -16.24 16.60
N SER A 35 13.67 -16.58 15.32
CA SER A 35 14.45 -15.80 14.37
C SER A 35 13.96 -14.35 14.45
N ALA A 36 14.87 -13.39 14.54
CA ALA A 36 14.50 -12.00 14.57
C ALA A 36 13.85 -11.64 13.24
N LYS A 37 12.72 -10.94 13.28
CA LYS A 37 12.01 -10.49 12.07
C LYS A 37 12.97 -9.67 11.22
N GLY A 38 13.02 -9.92 9.89
CA GLY A 38 14.01 -9.35 8.98
C GLY A 38 15.29 -10.17 8.85
N SER A 39 15.38 -11.37 9.47
CA SER A 39 16.47 -12.31 9.23
C SER A 39 16.22 -13.18 8.00
N GLU A 40 17.24 -13.93 7.55
CA GLU A 40 17.12 -14.87 6.42
C GLU A 40 16.03 -15.93 6.64
N ASP A 41 15.87 -16.38 7.89
CA ASP A 41 14.88 -17.41 8.25
C ASP A 41 13.48 -16.83 8.50
N ASP A 42 13.34 -15.50 8.69
CA ASP A 42 12.07 -14.79 8.91
C ASP A 42 12.14 -13.40 8.26
N PRO A 43 12.07 -13.29 6.92
CA PRO A 43 12.18 -12.03 6.20
C PRO A 43 10.97 -11.11 6.47
N ILE A 44 11.15 -9.81 6.21
CA ILE A 44 10.04 -8.84 6.18
C ILE A 44 9.23 -9.09 4.91
N ARG A 45 7.95 -9.42 5.04
CA ARG A 45 7.05 -9.63 3.92
C ARG A 45 6.38 -8.32 3.51
N ILE A 46 6.64 -7.91 2.27
CA ILE A 46 6.21 -6.63 1.73
C ILE A 46 5.21 -6.87 0.59
N GLY A 47 3.98 -6.38 0.76
CA GLY A 47 2.95 -6.42 -0.28
C GLY A 47 3.17 -5.32 -1.30
N VAL A 48 3.28 -5.69 -2.58
CA VAL A 48 3.47 -4.77 -3.71
C VAL A 48 2.61 -5.19 -4.91
N VAL A 49 2.48 -4.32 -5.90
CA VAL A 49 1.84 -4.64 -7.20
C VAL A 49 2.84 -4.54 -8.36
N THR A 50 4.07 -4.20 -8.06
CA THR A 50 5.16 -3.87 -9.02
C THR A 50 6.44 -4.69 -8.79
N GLU A 51 6.33 -5.92 -8.26
CA GLU A 51 7.51 -6.76 -7.91
C GLU A 51 8.52 -6.91 -9.06
N SER A 52 8.05 -6.87 -10.32
CA SER A 52 8.90 -7.00 -11.50
C SER A 52 9.73 -5.76 -11.82
N GLU A 53 9.52 -4.65 -11.14
CA GLU A 53 10.24 -3.41 -11.41
C GLU A 53 11.68 -3.45 -10.89
N PRO A 54 12.66 -2.91 -11.66
CA PRO A 54 14.07 -3.09 -11.38
C PRO A 54 14.53 -2.45 -10.07
N TYR A 55 13.87 -1.42 -9.58
CA TYR A 55 14.22 -0.77 -8.32
C TYR A 55 14.08 -1.68 -7.09
N TRP A 56 13.24 -2.74 -7.16
CA TRP A 56 13.10 -3.69 -6.06
C TRP A 56 14.34 -4.59 -5.89
N GLU A 57 15.07 -4.90 -6.98
CA GLU A 57 16.34 -5.62 -6.89
C GLU A 57 17.39 -4.75 -6.17
N ILE A 58 17.50 -3.46 -6.56
CA ILE A 58 18.41 -2.49 -5.93
C ILE A 58 18.07 -2.33 -4.44
N PHE A 59 16.79 -2.15 -4.12
CA PHE A 59 16.30 -2.04 -2.75
C PHE A 59 16.65 -3.28 -1.91
N THR A 60 16.47 -4.47 -2.47
CA THR A 60 16.77 -5.74 -1.80
C THR A 60 18.26 -5.86 -1.49
N ASP A 61 19.12 -5.53 -2.44
CA ASP A 61 20.56 -5.59 -2.25
C ASP A 61 21.02 -4.64 -1.14
N LEU A 62 20.51 -3.41 -1.13
CA LEU A 62 20.81 -2.43 -0.07
C LEU A 62 20.25 -2.86 1.30
N ALA A 63 19.05 -3.45 1.35
CA ALA A 63 18.50 -3.99 2.60
C ALA A 63 19.37 -5.13 3.15
N GLN A 64 19.87 -6.02 2.28
CA GLN A 64 20.78 -7.10 2.67
C GLN A 64 22.14 -6.58 3.17
N GLU A 65 22.67 -5.51 2.61
CA GLU A 65 23.89 -4.84 3.12
C GLU A 65 23.73 -4.36 4.56
N GLU A 66 22.51 -3.95 4.95
CA GLU A 66 22.15 -3.58 6.32
C GLU A 66 21.72 -4.80 7.19
N GLY A 67 21.79 -6.01 6.63
CA GLY A 67 21.42 -7.25 7.32
C GLY A 67 19.91 -7.49 7.43
N ILE A 68 19.11 -6.81 6.60
CA ILE A 68 17.65 -6.93 6.55
C ILE A 68 17.28 -7.78 5.33
N HIS A 69 16.58 -8.88 5.56
CA HIS A 69 16.04 -9.73 4.50
C HIS A 69 14.57 -9.39 4.27
N VAL A 70 14.22 -9.21 3.01
CA VAL A 70 12.85 -8.89 2.56
C VAL A 70 12.34 -9.97 1.61
N GLU A 71 11.03 -10.18 1.60
CA GLU A 71 10.31 -11.03 0.66
C GLU A 71 9.13 -10.25 0.12
N PHE A 72 9.05 -10.10 -1.20
CA PHE A 72 7.91 -9.44 -1.83
C PHE A 72 6.78 -10.41 -2.06
N VAL A 73 5.56 -9.96 -1.77
CA VAL A 73 4.32 -10.64 -2.11
C VAL A 73 3.61 -9.79 -3.15
N ASN A 74 3.63 -10.25 -4.41
CA ASN A 74 3.06 -9.48 -5.51
C ASN A 74 1.57 -9.73 -5.67
N PHE A 75 0.82 -8.63 -5.75
CA PHE A 75 -0.62 -8.64 -6.04
C PHE A 75 -0.87 -8.18 -7.47
N THR A 76 -1.98 -8.61 -8.04
CA THR A 76 -2.36 -8.28 -9.42
C THR A 76 -3.38 -7.16 -9.50
N ASP A 77 -3.85 -6.68 -8.35
CA ASP A 77 -4.82 -5.60 -8.18
C ASP A 77 -4.62 -4.91 -6.82
N TYR A 78 -5.36 -3.81 -6.59
CA TYR A 78 -5.27 -3.01 -5.37
C TYR A 78 -6.15 -3.51 -4.20
N GLN A 79 -6.98 -4.54 -4.38
CA GLN A 79 -8.03 -4.88 -3.43
C GLN A 79 -7.53 -5.66 -2.20
N LEU A 80 -6.45 -6.44 -2.35
CA LEU A 80 -6.05 -7.42 -1.34
C LEU A 80 -4.86 -7.01 -0.44
N PRO A 81 -3.91 -6.12 -0.85
CA PRO A 81 -2.71 -5.89 -0.03
C PRO A 81 -2.99 -5.36 1.37
N ASN A 82 -3.97 -4.46 1.55
CA ASN A 82 -4.33 -3.93 2.87
C ASN A 82 -4.95 -5.00 3.76
N GLN A 83 -5.83 -5.85 3.20
CA GLN A 83 -6.38 -6.96 3.95
C GLN A 83 -5.29 -7.95 4.39
N GLY A 84 -4.34 -8.27 3.49
CA GLY A 84 -3.20 -9.13 3.81
C GLY A 84 -2.31 -8.55 4.92
N LEU A 85 -2.17 -7.22 4.98
CA LEU A 85 -1.44 -6.54 6.05
C LEU A 85 -2.22 -6.60 7.38
N ALA A 86 -3.52 -6.30 7.37
CA ALA A 86 -4.38 -6.36 8.54
C ALA A 86 -4.46 -7.78 9.14
N ASP A 87 -4.56 -8.81 8.29
CA ASP A 87 -4.59 -10.22 8.70
C ASP A 87 -3.22 -10.75 9.20
N GLY A 88 -2.13 -9.99 9.02
CA GLY A 88 -0.78 -10.38 9.42
C GLY A 88 -0.09 -11.32 8.42
N ASP A 89 -0.61 -11.46 7.22
CA ASP A 89 0.04 -12.17 6.11
C ASP A 89 1.20 -11.37 5.52
N LEU A 90 1.21 -10.07 5.74
CA LEU A 90 2.28 -9.13 5.40
C LEU A 90 2.77 -8.40 6.65
N ASP A 91 3.97 -7.83 6.56
CA ASP A 91 4.54 -6.96 7.60
C ASP A 91 4.45 -5.49 7.20
N LEU A 92 4.59 -5.21 5.91
CA LEU A 92 4.47 -3.91 5.26
C LEU A 92 3.71 -4.05 3.94
N ASN A 93 3.17 -2.96 3.44
CA ASN A 93 2.89 -2.83 2.02
C ASN A 93 3.36 -1.48 1.46
N GLN A 94 3.61 -1.44 0.15
CA GLN A 94 3.93 -0.25 -0.62
C GLN A 94 3.28 -0.39 -2.00
N PHE A 95 2.09 0.23 -2.19
CA PHE A 95 1.34 0.21 -3.45
C PHE A 95 0.28 1.32 -3.53
N GLN A 96 0.09 2.09 -2.46
CA GLN A 96 -1.09 2.94 -2.28
C GLN A 96 -0.73 4.35 -1.83
N HIS A 97 -1.65 5.26 -2.06
CA HIS A 97 -1.62 6.62 -1.53
C HIS A 97 -2.54 6.79 -0.31
N LEU A 98 -2.36 7.88 0.44
CA LEU A 98 -3.09 8.16 1.68
C LEU A 98 -4.62 8.13 1.52
N GLN A 99 -5.16 8.67 0.42
CA GLN A 99 -6.62 8.64 0.16
C GLN A 99 -7.15 7.20 0.05
N PHE A 100 -6.37 6.27 -0.56
CA PHE A 100 -6.73 4.87 -0.67
C PHE A 100 -6.68 4.17 0.69
N LEU A 101 -5.62 4.43 1.46
CA LEU A 101 -5.46 3.91 2.82
C LEU A 101 -6.61 4.36 3.73
N ALA A 102 -6.96 5.66 3.72
CA ALA A 102 -8.09 6.20 4.48
C ALA A 102 -9.40 5.48 4.14
N GLY A 103 -9.66 5.28 2.83
CA GLY A 103 -10.82 4.55 2.37
C GLY A 103 -10.89 3.12 2.90
N PHE A 104 -9.75 2.42 2.93
CA PHE A 104 -9.67 1.08 3.49
C PHE A 104 -9.93 1.09 5.01
N ASN A 105 -9.20 1.91 5.77
CA ASN A 105 -9.32 1.98 7.23
C ASN A 105 -10.76 2.21 7.66
N VAL A 106 -11.42 3.23 7.10
CA VAL A 106 -12.81 3.57 7.46
C VAL A 106 -13.78 2.45 7.08
N ASN A 107 -13.66 1.86 5.89
CA ASN A 107 -14.60 0.84 5.42
C ASN A 107 -14.41 -0.53 6.10
N ALA A 108 -13.19 -0.86 6.50
CA ALA A 108 -12.86 -2.13 7.13
C ALA A 108 -12.84 -2.06 8.67
N ASP A 109 -12.98 -0.86 9.28
CA ASP A 109 -12.81 -0.61 10.72
C ASP A 109 -11.40 -1.03 11.19
N GLU A 110 -10.38 -0.65 10.39
CA GLU A 110 -8.96 -0.94 10.63
C GLU A 110 -8.17 0.35 10.92
N ASP A 111 -6.93 0.21 11.40
CA ASP A 111 -6.04 1.29 11.80
C ASP A 111 -4.63 1.19 11.17
N LEU A 112 -4.56 0.75 9.92
CA LEU A 112 -3.30 0.70 9.19
C LEU A 112 -2.67 2.10 9.10
N THR A 113 -1.36 2.17 9.36
CA THR A 113 -0.66 3.43 9.65
C THR A 113 0.48 3.67 8.64
N PRO A 114 0.60 4.87 8.05
CA PRO A 114 1.73 5.20 7.20
C PRO A 114 3.02 5.34 8.03
N VAL A 115 4.10 4.71 7.57
CA VAL A 115 5.42 4.74 8.25
C VAL A 115 6.48 5.51 7.48
N GLY A 116 6.18 5.96 6.26
CA GLY A 116 7.04 6.82 5.45
C GLY A 116 6.43 7.13 4.10
N ALA A 117 6.74 8.30 3.56
CA ALA A 117 6.35 8.69 2.21
C ALA A 117 7.24 8.00 1.17
N THR A 118 6.78 7.97 -0.07
CA THR A 118 7.60 7.64 -1.25
C THR A 118 7.51 8.76 -2.28
N ALA A 119 6.47 8.84 -3.07
CA ALA A 119 6.30 9.85 -4.10
C ALA A 119 4.82 10.15 -4.37
N VAL A 120 4.54 11.26 -5.04
CA VAL A 120 3.31 11.44 -5.80
C VAL A 120 3.61 11.15 -7.27
N TYR A 121 2.75 10.37 -7.88
CA TYR A 121 2.77 10.12 -9.32
C TYR A 121 1.60 10.86 -9.96
N PRO A 122 1.82 11.55 -11.10
CA PRO A 122 0.71 12.14 -11.85
C PRO A 122 -0.25 11.04 -12.33
N LEU A 123 -1.54 11.30 -12.27
CA LEU A 123 -2.56 10.41 -12.83
C LEU A 123 -2.85 10.84 -14.27
N GLY A 124 -2.47 10.00 -15.23
CA GLY A 124 -2.49 10.33 -16.65
C GLY A 124 -3.75 9.84 -17.37
N LEU A 125 -4.21 10.68 -18.33
CA LEU A 125 -5.13 10.28 -19.38
C LEU A 125 -4.31 9.87 -20.61
N TYR A 126 -4.49 8.65 -21.05
CA TYR A 126 -3.82 8.06 -22.21
C TYR A 126 -4.81 7.76 -23.33
N SER A 127 -4.33 7.80 -24.58
CA SER A 127 -5.11 7.39 -25.73
C SER A 127 -4.21 6.75 -26.79
N LYS A 128 -4.70 5.71 -27.46
CA LYS A 128 -4.09 5.13 -28.67
C LYS A 128 -4.69 5.68 -29.95
N ALA A 129 -5.82 6.35 -29.86
CA ALA A 129 -6.58 6.85 -30.99
C ALA A 129 -6.39 8.36 -31.22
N HIS A 130 -5.98 9.11 -30.19
CA HIS A 130 -5.94 10.58 -30.21
C HIS A 130 -4.64 11.08 -29.60
N ASP A 131 -4.01 12.06 -30.25
CA ASP A 131 -2.73 12.64 -29.82
C ASP A 131 -2.92 13.88 -28.90
N SER A 132 -4.15 14.35 -28.70
CA SER A 132 -4.46 15.52 -27.87
C SER A 132 -5.90 15.52 -27.36
N LEU A 133 -6.20 16.36 -26.34
CA LEU A 133 -7.56 16.54 -25.79
C LEU A 133 -8.57 17.04 -26.82
N GLU A 134 -8.10 17.85 -27.78
CA GLU A 134 -8.95 18.43 -28.85
C GLU A 134 -9.46 17.35 -29.79
N GLU A 135 -8.67 16.30 -30.02
CA GLU A 135 -9.00 15.20 -30.94
C GLU A 135 -9.98 14.19 -30.34
N VAL A 136 -10.10 14.13 -29.03
CA VAL A 136 -11.13 13.29 -28.37
C VAL A 136 -12.52 13.73 -28.84
N PRO A 137 -13.37 12.84 -29.41
CA PRO A 137 -14.64 13.25 -30.00
C PRO A 137 -15.71 13.59 -28.96
N GLU A 138 -16.70 14.38 -29.38
CA GLU A 138 -17.95 14.52 -28.61
C GLU A 138 -18.66 13.16 -28.46
N GLY A 139 -19.00 12.82 -27.22
CA GLY A 139 -19.58 11.52 -26.88
C GLY A 139 -18.58 10.37 -26.84
N GLY A 140 -17.26 10.68 -26.88
CA GLY A 140 -16.19 9.70 -26.69
C GLY A 140 -16.30 8.97 -25.36
N GLU A 141 -15.71 7.79 -25.25
CA GLU A 141 -15.73 6.95 -24.06
C GLU A 141 -14.35 6.91 -23.41
N ILE A 142 -14.28 7.20 -22.10
CA ILE A 142 -13.05 7.15 -21.31
C ILE A 142 -13.20 6.09 -20.22
N ALA A 143 -12.30 5.10 -20.21
CA ALA A 143 -12.20 4.15 -19.11
C ALA A 143 -11.52 4.80 -17.90
N ILE A 144 -12.07 4.54 -16.70
CA ILE A 144 -11.51 5.05 -15.43
C ILE A 144 -11.44 3.93 -14.39
N PRO A 145 -10.55 4.00 -13.38
CA PRO A 145 -10.55 3.05 -12.27
C PRO A 145 -11.91 2.99 -11.56
N ASN A 146 -12.29 1.81 -11.06
CA ASN A 146 -13.58 1.60 -10.39
C ASN A 146 -13.49 1.61 -8.87
N ASP A 147 -12.29 1.60 -8.28
CA ASP A 147 -12.15 1.83 -6.85
C ASP A 147 -12.49 3.28 -6.52
N ALA A 148 -13.16 3.48 -5.38
CA ALA A 148 -13.80 4.77 -5.08
C ALA A 148 -12.83 5.96 -5.10
N THR A 149 -11.58 5.77 -4.67
CA THR A 149 -10.61 6.86 -4.52
C THR A 149 -9.94 7.24 -5.84
N ASN A 150 -9.45 6.25 -6.61
CA ASN A 150 -8.90 6.52 -7.94
C ASN A 150 -10.00 6.92 -8.93
N GLN A 151 -11.24 6.42 -8.78
CA GLN A 151 -12.38 6.85 -9.57
C GLN A 151 -12.67 8.34 -9.40
N ALA A 152 -12.74 8.80 -8.14
CA ALA A 152 -12.98 10.22 -7.84
C ALA A 152 -11.84 11.09 -8.39
N ARG A 153 -10.56 10.69 -8.18
CA ARG A 153 -9.40 11.40 -8.75
C ARG A 153 -9.45 11.45 -10.27
N ALA A 154 -9.78 10.33 -10.93
CA ALA A 154 -9.93 10.27 -12.39
C ALA A 154 -10.98 11.25 -12.91
N LEU A 155 -12.12 11.38 -12.22
CA LEU A 155 -13.16 12.34 -12.56
C LEU A 155 -12.67 13.79 -12.41
N LEU A 156 -11.90 14.09 -11.36
CA LEU A 156 -11.31 15.43 -11.16
C LEU A 156 -10.27 15.74 -12.27
N VAL A 157 -9.42 14.77 -12.64
CA VAL A 157 -8.48 14.91 -13.76
C VAL A 157 -9.21 15.18 -15.06
N LEU A 158 -10.27 14.44 -15.36
CA LEU A 158 -11.08 14.65 -16.56
C LEU A 158 -11.81 16.00 -16.56
N GLN A 159 -12.22 16.49 -15.39
CA GLN A 159 -12.80 17.82 -15.23
C GLN A 159 -11.76 18.92 -15.49
N GLU A 160 -10.54 18.77 -14.95
CA GLU A 160 -9.45 19.71 -15.20
C GLU A 160 -9.05 19.72 -16.68
N ALA A 161 -9.07 18.54 -17.33
CA ALA A 161 -8.88 18.42 -18.79
C ALA A 161 -10.03 19.03 -19.61
N GLY A 162 -11.14 19.45 -18.98
CA GLY A 162 -12.32 20.01 -19.67
C GLY A 162 -13.14 18.97 -20.42
N LEU A 163 -12.98 17.67 -20.08
CA LEU A 163 -13.69 16.57 -20.74
C LEU A 163 -15.00 16.20 -20.04
N VAL A 164 -15.10 16.41 -18.73
CA VAL A 164 -16.32 16.23 -17.95
C VAL A 164 -16.63 17.46 -17.11
N SER A 165 -17.91 17.61 -16.72
CA SER A 165 -18.38 18.58 -15.74
C SER A 165 -19.01 17.81 -14.57
N LEU A 166 -18.62 18.15 -13.34
CA LEU A 166 -19.11 17.48 -12.13
C LEU A 166 -20.07 18.37 -11.38
N ALA A 167 -21.11 17.78 -10.81
CA ALA A 167 -22.04 18.44 -9.92
C ALA A 167 -21.30 19.06 -8.73
N ASP A 168 -21.71 20.25 -8.30
CA ASP A 168 -21.13 21.00 -7.19
C ASP A 168 -19.60 21.23 -7.29
N GLY A 169 -19.03 21.09 -8.51
CA GLY A 169 -17.60 21.29 -8.80
C GLY A 169 -16.72 20.07 -8.55
N GLY A 170 -17.30 18.96 -8.10
CA GLY A 170 -16.57 17.72 -7.81
C GLY A 170 -15.73 17.78 -6.52
N ASN A 171 -15.34 16.61 -6.01
CA ASN A 171 -14.48 16.45 -4.85
C ASN A 171 -13.87 15.04 -4.83
N SER A 172 -13.05 14.71 -3.82
CA SER A 172 -12.38 13.40 -3.67
C SER A 172 -13.31 12.21 -3.41
N PHE A 173 -14.64 12.42 -3.41
CA PHE A 173 -15.68 11.39 -3.27
C PHE A 173 -16.63 11.36 -4.46
N SER A 174 -16.35 12.13 -5.51
CA SER A 174 -17.17 12.17 -6.73
C SER A 174 -17.28 10.80 -7.37
N THR A 175 -18.44 10.51 -7.93
CA THR A 175 -18.76 9.26 -8.61
C THR A 175 -19.22 9.54 -10.05
N PRO A 176 -19.32 8.56 -10.93
CA PRO A 176 -19.89 8.74 -12.26
C PRO A 176 -21.33 9.29 -12.26
N ALA A 177 -22.06 9.15 -11.16
CA ALA A 177 -23.40 9.73 -11.04
C ALA A 177 -23.37 11.28 -10.90
N ASP A 178 -22.23 11.85 -10.53
CA ASP A 178 -22.03 13.29 -10.41
C ASP A 178 -21.64 13.94 -11.75
N VAL A 179 -21.42 13.16 -12.80
CA VAL A 179 -21.11 13.66 -14.14
C VAL A 179 -22.36 14.29 -14.75
N ILE A 180 -22.30 15.58 -15.09
CA ILE A 180 -23.35 16.32 -15.78
C ILE A 180 -23.24 16.04 -17.27
N ALA A 181 -23.98 15.04 -17.76
CA ALA A 181 -23.84 14.54 -19.14
C ALA A 181 -24.05 15.61 -20.22
N GLU A 182 -24.94 16.58 -20.00
CA GLU A 182 -25.25 17.67 -20.95
C GLU A 182 -24.11 18.72 -21.06
N ASP A 183 -23.24 18.79 -20.06
CA ASP A 183 -22.10 19.72 -19.99
C ASP A 183 -20.75 19.00 -20.17
N SER A 184 -20.77 17.69 -20.42
CA SER A 184 -19.58 16.85 -20.57
C SER A 184 -19.35 16.43 -22.00
N LYS A 185 -18.08 16.51 -22.46
CA LYS A 185 -17.66 16.11 -23.82
C LYS A 185 -17.66 14.59 -24.01
N VAL A 186 -17.34 13.84 -22.91
CA VAL A 186 -17.16 12.39 -22.95
C VAL A 186 -18.07 11.69 -21.94
N THR A 187 -18.20 10.38 -22.11
CA THR A 187 -18.78 9.46 -21.12
C THR A 187 -17.66 8.71 -20.39
N VAL A 188 -17.94 8.24 -19.16
CA VAL A 188 -16.95 7.49 -18.37
C VAL A 188 -17.44 6.08 -18.12
N THR A 189 -16.53 5.09 -18.24
CA THR A 189 -16.79 3.67 -17.97
C THR A 189 -15.83 3.18 -16.89
N PRO A 190 -16.32 2.91 -15.66
CA PRO A 190 -15.50 2.35 -14.60
C PRO A 190 -15.10 0.90 -14.89
N VAL A 191 -13.80 0.62 -14.81
CA VAL A 191 -13.20 -0.72 -14.90
C VAL A 191 -12.18 -0.90 -13.77
N GLU A 192 -11.81 -2.12 -13.44
CA GLU A 192 -10.74 -2.36 -12.47
C GLU A 192 -9.45 -1.65 -12.91
N ALA A 193 -8.70 -1.03 -11.98
CA ALA A 193 -7.52 -0.22 -12.30
C ALA A 193 -6.50 -0.98 -13.16
N ALA A 194 -6.24 -2.25 -12.83
CA ALA A 194 -5.32 -3.11 -13.61
C ALA A 194 -5.85 -3.46 -15.02
N GLN A 195 -7.12 -3.17 -15.34
CA GLN A 195 -7.76 -3.41 -16.64
C GLN A 195 -7.82 -2.15 -17.50
N THR A 196 -7.57 -0.96 -16.94
CA THR A 196 -7.60 0.30 -17.70
C THR A 196 -6.64 0.31 -18.91
N PRO A 197 -5.41 -0.29 -18.83
CA PRO A 197 -4.54 -0.39 -20.01
C PRO A 197 -5.14 -1.22 -21.14
N LEU A 198 -5.87 -2.28 -20.85
CA LEU A 198 -6.50 -3.14 -21.85
C LEU A 198 -7.71 -2.45 -22.48
N ALA A 199 -8.43 -1.62 -21.72
CA ALA A 199 -9.58 -0.89 -22.22
C ALA A 199 -9.21 0.07 -23.36
N LEU A 200 -7.96 0.58 -23.45
CA LEU A 200 -7.47 1.46 -24.51
C LEU A 200 -7.63 0.90 -25.93
N GLU A 201 -7.80 -0.41 -26.09
CA GLU A 201 -8.04 -1.02 -27.41
C GLU A 201 -9.46 -0.75 -27.93
N ASP A 202 -10.41 -0.46 -27.03
CA ASP A 202 -11.84 -0.40 -27.33
C ASP A 202 -12.48 0.98 -27.08
N VAL A 203 -11.76 1.92 -26.40
CA VAL A 203 -12.28 3.24 -26.00
C VAL A 203 -11.41 4.38 -26.52
N ASP A 204 -11.90 5.61 -26.44
CA ASP A 204 -11.19 6.81 -26.91
C ASP A 204 -10.00 7.20 -26.01
N GLY A 205 -10.02 6.81 -24.73
CA GLY A 205 -8.94 7.04 -23.78
C GLY A 205 -9.18 6.31 -22.46
N ALA A 206 -8.13 6.27 -21.62
CA ALA A 206 -8.24 5.71 -20.29
C ALA A 206 -7.39 6.52 -19.29
N ILE A 207 -7.92 6.70 -18.09
CA ILE A 207 -7.13 7.11 -16.93
C ILE A 207 -6.41 5.87 -16.39
N ILE A 208 -5.09 5.91 -16.35
CA ILE A 208 -4.26 4.77 -15.95
C ILE A 208 -3.32 5.18 -14.81
N ASN A 209 -3.37 4.47 -13.69
CA ASN A 209 -2.42 4.63 -12.60
C ASN A 209 -1.00 4.21 -13.05
N ASN A 210 0.03 4.87 -12.52
CA ASN A 210 1.44 4.66 -12.89
C ASN A 210 1.87 3.19 -12.88
N ASP A 211 1.42 2.37 -11.92
CA ASP A 211 1.76 0.95 -11.82
C ASP A 211 1.31 0.10 -13.02
N TRP A 212 0.38 0.62 -13.80
CA TRP A 212 -0.23 -0.11 -14.91
C TRP A 212 0.11 0.43 -16.29
N VAL A 213 0.73 1.64 -16.39
CA VAL A 213 1.03 2.30 -17.68
C VAL A 213 1.87 1.42 -18.59
N GLY A 214 2.92 0.78 -18.04
CA GLY A 214 3.78 -0.13 -18.79
C GLY A 214 3.06 -1.34 -19.40
N LYS A 215 1.91 -1.75 -18.86
CA LYS A 215 1.10 -2.84 -19.43
C LYS A 215 0.39 -2.45 -20.74
N ALA A 216 0.23 -1.15 -21.01
CA ALA A 216 -0.25 -0.65 -22.28
C ALA A 216 0.88 -0.41 -23.31
N GLU A 217 2.13 -0.75 -22.95
CA GLU A 217 3.35 -0.42 -23.72
C GLU A 217 3.53 1.11 -23.87
N LEU A 218 3.08 1.87 -22.87
CA LEU A 218 3.16 3.32 -22.76
C LEU A 218 4.10 3.74 -21.62
N SER A 219 4.50 5.00 -21.65
CA SER A 219 5.23 5.68 -20.60
C SER A 219 4.42 6.88 -20.10
N ALA A 220 4.83 7.49 -18.97
CA ALA A 220 4.15 8.67 -18.45
C ALA A 220 4.18 9.87 -19.44
N GLU A 221 5.17 9.95 -20.31
CA GLU A 221 5.29 10.99 -21.36
C GLU A 221 4.22 10.87 -22.47
N ASP A 222 3.59 9.68 -22.60
CA ASP A 222 2.54 9.44 -23.60
C ASP A 222 1.15 9.92 -23.14
N ALA A 223 1.04 10.44 -21.90
CA ALA A 223 -0.21 10.99 -21.40
C ALA A 223 -0.59 12.26 -22.19
N ILE A 224 -1.82 12.30 -22.71
CA ILE A 224 -2.36 13.50 -23.37
C ILE A 224 -2.81 14.57 -22.36
N PHE A 225 -2.95 14.20 -21.09
CA PHE A 225 -3.17 15.07 -19.94
C PHE A 225 -2.84 14.34 -18.64
N SER A 226 -2.43 15.06 -17.60
CA SER A 226 -2.27 14.54 -16.23
C SER A 226 -2.46 15.65 -15.21
N ASP A 227 -2.79 15.30 -13.96
CA ASP A 227 -2.75 16.23 -12.84
C ASP A 227 -1.30 16.61 -12.46
N ASP A 228 -1.15 17.68 -11.69
CA ASP A 228 0.16 18.17 -11.23
C ASP A 228 0.53 17.52 -9.87
N PRO A 229 1.56 16.64 -9.82
CA PRO A 229 1.99 15.98 -8.60
C PRO A 229 2.62 16.94 -7.57
N HIS A 230 2.93 18.19 -7.96
CA HIS A 230 3.50 19.23 -7.09
C HIS A 230 2.45 20.20 -6.54
N SER A 231 1.18 20.04 -6.89
CA SER A 231 0.11 20.92 -6.41
C SER A 231 -0.24 20.64 -4.94
N ASP A 232 -0.78 21.65 -4.24
CA ASP A 232 -1.31 21.46 -2.89
C ASP A 232 -2.44 20.40 -2.83
N ALA A 233 -3.14 20.19 -3.94
CA ALA A 233 -4.20 19.20 -4.07
C ALA A 233 -3.66 17.76 -4.14
N ALA A 234 -2.36 17.58 -4.32
CA ALA A 234 -1.72 16.26 -4.45
C ALA A 234 -1.45 15.57 -3.09
N ALA A 235 -1.54 16.30 -1.97
CA ALA A 235 -1.24 15.74 -0.64
C ALA A 235 -2.00 14.44 -0.30
N PRO A 236 -3.32 14.27 -0.62
CA PRO A 236 -4.01 13.00 -0.41
C PRO A 236 -3.46 11.83 -1.24
N TYR A 237 -2.70 12.12 -2.27
CA TYR A 237 -2.16 11.15 -3.23
C TYR A 237 -0.66 10.85 -3.01
N ILE A 238 -0.11 11.26 -1.87
CA ILE A 238 1.23 10.82 -1.43
C ILE A 238 1.20 9.30 -1.24
N ASN A 239 2.02 8.59 -2.00
CA ASN A 239 2.22 7.15 -1.83
C ASN A 239 3.07 6.89 -0.60
N VAL A 240 2.74 5.80 0.11
CA VAL A 240 3.27 5.54 1.45
C VAL A 240 3.65 4.08 1.65
N TRP A 241 4.64 3.88 2.50
CA TRP A 241 4.85 2.64 3.22
C TRP A 241 3.85 2.53 4.37
N VAL A 242 3.22 1.37 4.51
CA VAL A 242 2.16 1.16 5.50
C VAL A 242 2.45 -0.07 6.33
N ALA A 243 2.23 0.06 7.65
CA ALA A 243 2.30 -1.02 8.63
C ALA A 243 0.99 -1.12 9.42
N ARG A 244 0.84 -2.17 10.23
CA ARG A 244 -0.17 -2.18 11.30
C ARG A 244 0.22 -1.15 12.36
N ALA A 245 -0.74 -0.50 13.00
CA ALA A 245 -0.49 0.50 14.05
C ALA A 245 0.39 -0.03 15.19
N ALA A 246 0.24 -1.32 15.54
CA ALA A 246 1.05 -1.95 16.57
C ALA A 246 2.54 -2.08 16.20
N ASP A 247 2.88 -2.02 14.92
CA ASP A 247 4.21 -2.22 14.37
C ASP A 247 4.82 -0.90 13.83
N ALA A 248 4.10 0.23 13.91
CA ALA A 248 4.49 1.50 13.29
C ALA A 248 5.85 2.05 13.79
N ASP A 249 6.20 1.79 15.05
CA ASP A 249 7.46 2.24 15.66
C ASP A 249 8.64 1.26 15.42
N ASN A 250 8.51 0.30 14.49
CA ASN A 250 9.55 -0.69 14.22
C ASN A 250 10.76 -0.04 13.51
N GLU A 251 11.92 -0.05 14.18
CA GLU A 251 13.16 0.54 13.66
C GLU A 251 13.60 -0.09 12.31
N THR A 252 13.30 -1.39 12.08
CA THR A 252 13.60 -2.05 10.81
C THR A 252 12.75 -1.48 9.68
N PHE A 253 11.48 -1.15 9.95
CA PHE A 253 10.60 -0.54 8.94
C PHE A 253 11.05 0.88 8.59
N ALA A 254 11.42 1.68 9.60
CA ALA A 254 12.01 3.00 9.38
C ALA A 254 13.29 2.92 8.53
N LYS A 255 14.13 1.89 8.76
CA LYS A 255 15.34 1.67 7.96
C LYS A 255 15.01 1.29 6.50
N LEU A 256 13.98 0.49 6.27
CA LEU A 256 13.52 0.16 4.91
C LEU A 256 12.98 1.40 4.18
N VAL A 257 12.26 2.29 4.86
CA VAL A 257 11.85 3.59 4.31
C VAL A 257 13.08 4.43 3.91
N GLU A 258 14.11 4.51 4.77
CA GLU A 258 15.36 5.22 4.47
C GLU A 258 16.07 4.62 3.24
N ILE A 259 16.12 3.28 3.13
CA ILE A 259 16.73 2.58 1.97
C ILE A 259 15.96 2.88 0.68
N TYR A 260 14.64 3.02 0.73
CA TYR A 260 13.85 3.38 -0.47
C TYR A 260 14.24 4.76 -1.02
N HIS A 261 14.68 5.68 -0.16
CA HIS A 261 15.19 6.99 -0.54
C HIS A 261 16.72 7.02 -0.83
N ASP A 262 17.35 5.84 -0.96
CA ASP A 262 18.71 5.81 -1.50
C ASP A 262 18.70 6.33 -2.95
N PRO A 263 19.68 7.17 -3.34
CA PRO A 263 19.72 7.74 -4.69
C PRO A 263 19.66 6.70 -5.82
N ALA A 264 20.17 5.48 -5.62
CA ALA A 264 20.14 4.43 -6.64
C ALA A 264 18.73 3.85 -6.81
N VAL A 265 17.95 3.74 -5.73
CA VAL A 265 16.54 3.32 -5.78
C VAL A 265 15.70 4.41 -6.43
N GLU A 266 15.83 5.68 -5.96
CA GLU A 266 15.08 6.80 -6.52
C GLU A 266 15.36 7.02 -8.01
N GLU A 267 16.62 6.89 -8.46
CA GLU A 267 16.97 6.97 -9.89
C GLU A 267 16.23 5.89 -10.69
N SER A 268 16.19 4.66 -10.21
CA SER A 268 15.50 3.55 -10.89
C SER A 268 13.97 3.71 -10.86
N VAL A 269 13.40 4.19 -9.74
CA VAL A 269 11.97 4.55 -9.68
C VAL A 269 11.65 5.66 -10.66
N GLN A 270 12.52 6.68 -10.76
CA GLN A 270 12.32 7.79 -11.69
C GLN A 270 12.38 7.34 -13.16
N GLU A 271 13.31 6.41 -13.48
CA GLU A 271 13.37 5.81 -14.81
C GLU A 271 12.06 5.05 -15.16
N THR A 272 11.58 4.23 -14.21
CA THR A 272 10.30 3.49 -14.36
C THR A 272 9.10 4.43 -14.50
N ALA A 273 9.10 5.54 -13.75
CA ALA A 273 8.04 6.55 -13.78
C ALA A 273 8.18 7.56 -14.95
N GLY A 274 9.11 7.34 -15.89
CA GLY A 274 9.33 8.26 -17.02
C GLY A 274 9.71 9.68 -16.59
N GLY A 275 10.43 9.83 -15.47
CA GLY A 275 10.87 11.15 -14.99
C GLY A 275 9.78 11.96 -14.26
N THR A 276 8.61 11.40 -13.97
CA THR A 276 7.43 12.14 -13.48
C THR A 276 7.16 11.99 -11.99
N ALA A 277 7.86 11.09 -11.28
CA ALA A 277 7.69 10.90 -9.85
C ALA A 277 8.15 12.14 -9.07
N ALA A 278 7.30 12.66 -8.18
CA ALA A 278 7.62 13.70 -7.23
C ALA A 278 7.91 13.07 -5.86
N PHE A 279 9.19 12.80 -5.56
CA PHE A 279 9.60 12.21 -4.29
C PHE A 279 9.31 13.11 -3.11
N LEU A 280 8.92 12.52 -2.00
CA LEU A 280 8.58 13.19 -0.75
C LEU A 280 9.18 12.42 0.43
N ASP A 281 9.63 13.15 1.44
CA ASP A 281 10.27 12.64 2.64
C ASP A 281 9.50 12.99 3.93
N ASN A 282 8.16 13.11 3.80
CA ASN A 282 7.30 13.41 4.95
C ASN A 282 7.48 12.37 6.07
N GLU A 283 7.67 12.87 7.28
CA GLU A 283 7.73 12.05 8.49
C GLU A 283 6.40 11.33 8.74
N ALA A 284 6.45 10.14 9.35
CA ALA A 284 5.26 9.33 9.64
C ALA A 284 4.15 10.11 10.40
N ALA A 285 4.53 10.99 11.34
CA ALA A 285 3.58 11.81 12.09
C ALA A 285 2.82 12.82 11.22
N GLU A 286 3.47 13.41 10.22
CA GLU A 286 2.83 14.32 9.27
C GLU A 286 1.88 13.57 8.33
N LEU A 287 2.31 12.40 7.86
CA LEU A 287 1.46 11.52 7.04
C LEU A 287 0.22 11.05 7.82
N GLN A 288 0.38 10.75 9.10
CA GLN A 288 -0.73 10.37 9.97
C GLN A 288 -1.72 11.53 10.16
N GLU A 289 -1.26 12.78 10.32
CA GLU A 289 -2.14 13.95 10.40
C GLU A 289 -2.95 14.15 9.11
N ILE A 290 -2.31 13.93 7.94
CA ILE A 290 -3.02 14.00 6.65
C ILE A 290 -4.05 12.86 6.55
N LEU A 291 -3.67 11.62 6.92
CA LEU A 291 -4.55 10.45 6.90
C LEU A 291 -5.81 10.68 7.76
N GLU A 292 -5.63 11.10 9.02
CA GLU A 292 -6.74 11.41 9.93
C GLU A 292 -7.65 12.52 9.39
N GLY A 293 -7.05 13.52 8.73
CA GLY A 293 -7.81 14.58 8.06
C GLY A 293 -8.67 14.07 6.90
N ILE A 294 -8.19 13.06 6.17
CA ILE A 294 -8.95 12.42 5.08
C ILE A 294 -10.05 11.52 5.67
N GLU A 295 -9.73 10.66 6.64
CA GLU A 295 -10.66 9.73 7.29
C GLU A 295 -11.85 10.47 7.91
N ALA A 296 -11.61 11.63 8.54
CA ALA A 296 -12.65 12.45 9.13
C ALA A 296 -13.68 13.01 8.11
N ASN A 297 -13.36 12.98 6.81
CA ASN A 297 -14.25 13.40 5.73
C ASN A 297 -14.95 12.23 5.01
N ILE A 298 -14.61 10.99 5.36
CA ILE A 298 -15.28 9.78 4.85
C ILE A 298 -16.44 9.47 5.80
N GLU A 299 -17.71 9.70 5.38
CA GLU A 299 -18.91 9.40 6.15
C GLU A 299 -19.51 8.03 5.80
#